data_b1a12c1cf77455b64f2a93c689f544dc
#
_entry.id   b1a12c1cf77455b64f2a93c689f544dc
#
_cell.length_a   1.000
_cell.length_b   1.000
_cell.length_c   1.000
_cell.angle_alpha   90.00
_cell.angle_beta   90.00
_cell.angle_gamma   90.00
#
_symmetry.space_group_name_H-M   'P 1'
#
loop_
_entity.id
_entity.type
_entity.pdbx_description
1 polymer ?
#
loop_
_entity_poly.entity_id
_entity_poly.type
_entity_poly.pdbx_seq_one_letter_code
_entity_poly.pdbx_strand_id
1 'polypeptide(L)'
;MTDELLYNYISGQTNAEESRIVQHWAQESEKRKQELARLKNVWVLAGLETEIDPGIKNSEIERIWNIIRELNQKKQKQTLRIRIARYAAAILLLVGLSGTLGYYISNRLSISHTELTEIIVPKGQRSSIVLPDGSKVQLNSDSRLKFVSFQTGKRKVILDGEGFFQVTHDQSRPFVVEAHGIEVEVLGTTFNVSSYPNDSVVTTYLVNGKVKISNQKDKVILSPSEAYQYNRTTHESSKMKVPDERFSNWTKGVLTIEGETIAELSKKLERRYNVQILFADEEVKQHIYTGSIRDENLTVVLEALEFASSIKFKQKGDSITLYSKR
;
A
#
# COMPACT_ATOMS: atom_id res chain seq x y z
N MET A 1 11.62 64.43 23.69
CA MET A 1 11.32 65.25 24.88
C MET A 1 12.14 64.69 26.02
N THR A 2 12.93 65.55 26.65
CA THR A 2 13.77 65.17 27.81
C THR A 2 12.95 65.25 29.09
N ASP A 3 13.28 64.38 30.05
CA ASP A 3 12.61 64.36 31.36
C ASP A 3 12.86 65.67 32.11
N GLU A 4 13.99 66.25 31.92
CA GLU A 4 14.39 67.51 32.51
C GLU A 4 13.52 68.70 32.04
N LEU A 5 13.19 68.74 30.73
CA LEU A 5 12.33 69.77 30.17
C LEU A 5 10.89 69.64 30.62
N LEU A 6 10.41 68.42 30.77
CA LEU A 6 9.08 68.11 31.32
C LEU A 6 9.02 68.51 32.81
N TYR A 7 10.04 68.23 33.57
CA TYR A 7 10.16 68.69 34.95
C TYR A 7 10.12 70.20 35.09
N ASN A 8 10.97 70.89 34.36
CA ASN A 8 11.00 72.36 34.38
C ASN A 8 9.65 73.00 34.02
N TYR A 9 8.93 72.40 33.06
CA TYR A 9 7.58 72.77 32.67
C TYR A 9 6.53 72.60 33.81
N ILE A 10 6.56 71.49 34.50
CA ILE A 10 5.65 71.18 35.57
C ILE A 10 5.93 71.98 36.81
N SER A 11 7.21 72.29 37.08
CA SER A 11 7.67 73.14 38.22
C SER A 11 7.55 74.58 37.95
N GLY A 12 7.16 75.05 36.72
CA GLY A 12 7.04 76.49 36.36
C GLY A 12 8.37 77.15 36.10
N GLN A 13 9.45 76.45 35.88
CA GLN A 13 10.82 76.97 35.67
C GLN A 13 11.24 77.03 34.20
N THR A 14 10.32 76.85 33.26
CA THR A 14 10.57 76.98 31.82
C THR A 14 10.42 78.43 31.33
N ASN A 15 11.19 78.79 30.33
CA ASN A 15 11.00 80.02 29.56
C ASN A 15 9.80 79.81 28.56
N ALA A 16 9.41 80.92 27.88
CA ALA A 16 8.25 80.92 26.98
C ALA A 16 8.42 80.02 25.76
N GLU A 17 9.63 79.78 25.29
CA GLU A 17 9.97 78.95 24.13
C GLU A 17 9.91 77.45 24.53
N GLU A 18 10.51 77.10 25.63
CA GLU A 18 10.48 75.74 26.23
C GLU A 18 9.06 75.31 26.55
N SER A 19 8.26 76.28 27.11
CA SER A 19 6.84 75.97 27.39
C SER A 19 6.03 75.60 26.12
N ARG A 20 6.31 76.36 25.02
CA ARG A 20 5.68 76.04 23.72
C ARG A 20 6.08 74.70 23.18
N ILE A 21 7.32 74.28 23.32
CA ILE A 21 7.82 72.98 22.87
C ILE A 21 7.09 71.83 23.63
N VAL A 22 6.93 71.93 24.94
CA VAL A 22 6.22 70.98 25.76
C VAL A 22 4.75 70.93 25.41
N GLN A 23 4.10 72.05 25.21
CA GLN A 23 2.68 72.11 24.83
C GLN A 23 2.45 71.49 23.43
N HIS A 24 3.31 71.82 22.45
CA HIS A 24 3.22 71.22 21.14
C HIS A 24 3.41 69.71 21.18
N TRP A 25 4.45 69.24 21.89
CA TRP A 25 4.67 67.79 22.11
C TRP A 25 3.47 67.11 22.74
N ALA A 26 2.80 67.74 23.69
CA ALA A 26 1.61 67.18 24.33
C ALA A 26 0.39 67.12 23.39
N GLN A 27 0.28 68.07 22.45
CA GLN A 27 -0.81 68.08 21.46
C GLN A 27 -0.68 67.08 20.32
N GLU A 28 0.52 66.59 20.05
CA GLU A 28 0.76 65.61 18.98
C GLU A 28 0.09 64.24 19.20
N SER A 29 -0.28 63.90 20.43
CA SER A 29 -0.93 62.60 20.72
C SER A 29 -1.72 62.70 22.04
N GLU A 30 -2.93 62.13 22.04
CA GLU A 30 -3.76 62.01 23.24
C GLU A 30 -3.04 61.27 24.39
N LYS A 31 -2.18 60.34 24.03
CA LYS A 31 -1.37 59.58 24.99
C LYS A 31 -0.31 60.49 25.68
N ARG A 32 0.31 61.44 24.96
CA ARG A 32 1.27 62.41 25.52
C ARG A 32 0.59 63.45 26.39
N LYS A 33 -0.59 63.86 25.99
CA LYS A 33 -1.42 64.75 26.77
C LYS A 33 -1.81 64.12 28.12
N GLN A 34 -2.24 62.84 28.11
CA GLN A 34 -2.52 62.09 29.34
C GLN A 34 -1.26 61.90 30.21
N GLU A 35 -0.11 61.70 29.61
CA GLU A 35 1.15 61.57 30.30
C GLU A 35 1.55 62.84 31.02
N LEU A 36 1.44 64.01 30.33
CA LEU A 36 1.71 65.29 30.90
C LEU A 36 0.74 65.63 32.06
N ALA A 37 -0.56 65.35 31.86
CA ALA A 37 -1.58 65.53 32.91
C ALA A 37 -1.29 64.65 34.14
N ARG A 38 -0.88 63.39 33.91
CA ARG A 38 -0.52 62.46 34.99
C ARG A 38 0.71 62.98 35.78
N LEU A 39 1.71 63.44 35.12
CA LEU A 39 2.91 64.00 35.75
C LEU A 39 2.60 65.26 36.57
N LYS A 40 1.74 66.13 36.03
CA LYS A 40 1.24 67.31 36.75
C LYS A 40 0.43 66.95 38.00
N ASN A 41 -0.44 65.95 37.90
CA ASN A 41 -1.21 65.45 39.06
C ASN A 41 -0.29 64.83 40.13
N VAL A 42 0.75 64.10 39.76
CA VAL A 42 1.73 63.57 40.69
C VAL A 42 2.49 64.67 41.40
N TRP A 43 2.83 65.77 40.69
CA TRP A 43 3.49 66.92 41.22
C TRP A 43 2.65 67.63 42.29
N VAL A 44 1.39 67.87 41.97
CA VAL A 44 0.42 68.49 42.90
C VAL A 44 0.18 67.63 44.13
N LEU A 45 0.01 66.31 43.93
CA LEU A 45 -0.23 65.34 45.03
C LEU A 45 1.01 65.14 45.93
N ALA A 46 2.20 65.38 45.39
CA ALA A 46 3.44 65.35 46.16
C ALA A 46 3.63 66.58 47.05
N GLY A 47 2.75 67.57 46.98
CA GLY A 47 2.81 68.78 47.79
C GLY A 47 3.99 69.70 47.44
N LEU A 48 4.51 69.65 46.24
CA LEU A 48 5.70 70.36 45.81
C LEU A 48 5.43 71.78 45.30
N GLU A 49 4.17 72.22 45.47
CA GLU A 49 3.76 73.63 45.11
C GLU A 49 4.07 74.66 46.18
N THR A 50 4.46 74.26 47.40
CA THR A 50 4.85 75.20 48.45
C THR A 50 6.35 75.36 48.54
N GLU A 51 6.82 76.61 48.86
CA GLU A 51 8.26 76.93 49.04
C GLU A 51 8.92 76.00 50.06
N ILE A 52 9.63 75.01 49.57
CA ILE A 52 10.45 74.07 50.38
C ILE A 52 11.91 74.35 50.03
N ASP A 53 12.80 74.27 51.03
CA ASP A 53 14.23 74.44 50.94
C ASP A 53 14.85 73.71 49.68
N PRO A 54 15.65 74.41 48.83
CA PRO A 54 16.18 73.83 47.56
C PRO A 54 16.97 72.53 47.70
N GLY A 55 17.56 72.24 48.87
CA GLY A 55 18.35 71.01 49.11
C GLY A 55 17.48 69.75 49.35
N ILE A 56 16.31 69.92 49.94
CA ILE A 56 15.36 68.76 50.17
C ILE A 56 14.54 68.45 48.91
N LYS A 57 14.24 69.45 48.13
CA LYS A 57 13.43 69.35 46.93
C LYS A 57 14.04 68.43 45.87
N ASN A 58 15.32 68.45 45.69
CA ASN A 58 16.03 67.62 44.67
C ASN A 58 16.07 66.15 45.01
N SER A 59 16.22 65.78 46.27
CA SER A 59 16.26 64.39 46.71
C SER A 59 14.90 63.70 46.62
N GLU A 60 13.83 64.38 46.97
CA GLU A 60 12.44 63.88 46.89
C GLU A 60 12.00 63.71 45.42
N ILE A 61 12.39 64.64 44.56
CA ILE A 61 12.11 64.62 43.11
C ILE A 61 12.81 63.44 42.46
N GLU A 62 14.08 63.20 42.73
CA GLU A 62 14.81 62.03 42.21
C GLU A 62 14.14 60.71 42.67
N ARG A 63 13.66 60.66 43.90
CA ARG A 63 12.94 59.46 44.38
C ARG A 63 11.67 59.23 43.56
N ILE A 64 10.87 60.22 43.28
CA ILE A 64 9.62 60.12 42.50
C ILE A 64 9.96 59.69 41.05
N TRP A 65 10.97 60.28 40.45
CA TRP A 65 11.40 59.85 39.08
C TRP A 65 11.92 58.43 39.04
N ASN A 66 12.59 57.97 40.05
CA ASN A 66 13.06 56.58 40.12
C ASN A 66 11.86 55.61 40.24
N ILE A 67 10.86 55.93 41.03
CA ILE A 67 9.61 55.15 41.16
C ILE A 67 8.88 55.10 39.80
N ILE A 68 8.74 56.21 39.10
CA ILE A 68 8.09 56.31 37.77
C ILE A 68 8.85 55.46 36.74
N ARG A 69 10.19 55.55 36.72
CA ARG A 69 11.03 54.71 35.84
C ARG A 69 10.88 53.24 36.10
N GLU A 70 10.89 52.83 37.36
CA GLU A 70 10.68 51.39 37.72
C GLU A 70 9.28 50.86 37.30
N LEU A 71 8.24 51.65 37.53
CA LEU A 71 6.88 51.29 37.13
C LEU A 71 6.76 51.16 35.60
N ASN A 72 7.35 52.04 34.83
CA ASN A 72 7.34 51.97 33.37
C ASN A 72 8.17 50.83 32.83
N GLN A 73 9.32 50.53 33.41
CA GLN A 73 10.14 49.37 33.03
C GLN A 73 9.46 48.04 33.34
N LYS A 74 8.77 47.93 34.47
CA LYS A 74 7.97 46.71 34.80
C LYS A 74 6.83 46.49 33.80
N LYS A 75 6.09 47.53 33.41
CA LYS A 75 5.03 47.43 32.40
C LYS A 75 5.58 47.05 31.02
N GLN A 76 6.67 47.60 30.59
CA GLN A 76 7.29 47.29 29.30
C GLN A 76 7.78 45.84 29.21
N LYS A 77 8.42 45.34 30.29
CA LYS A 77 8.87 43.96 30.38
C LYS A 77 7.70 42.96 30.39
N GLN A 78 6.60 43.32 31.01
CA GLN A 78 5.42 42.47 31.10
C GLN A 78 4.70 42.36 29.75
N THR A 79 4.53 43.48 29.01
CA THR A 79 3.93 43.45 27.68
C THR A 79 4.77 42.71 26.66
N LEU A 80 6.11 42.82 26.76
CA LEU A 80 7.02 42.10 25.89
C LEU A 80 6.95 40.59 26.15
N ARG A 81 6.93 40.16 27.41
CA ARG A 81 6.76 38.74 27.80
C ARG A 81 5.46 38.14 27.27
N ILE A 82 4.35 38.88 27.35
CA ILE A 82 3.04 38.42 26.85
C ILE A 82 3.06 38.34 25.31
N ARG A 83 3.71 39.24 24.62
CA ARG A 83 3.87 39.16 23.15
C ARG A 83 4.70 37.97 22.75
N ILE A 84 5.85 37.73 23.37
CA ILE A 84 6.71 36.57 23.11
C ILE A 84 5.95 35.27 23.41
N ALA A 85 5.24 35.19 24.52
CA ALA A 85 4.43 34.00 24.87
C ALA A 85 3.33 33.73 23.82
N ARG A 86 2.66 34.77 23.29
CA ARG A 86 1.66 34.61 22.22
C ARG A 86 2.28 34.11 20.92
N TYR A 87 3.44 34.62 20.51
CA TYR A 87 4.12 34.13 19.32
C TYR A 87 4.67 32.71 19.51
N ALA A 88 5.22 32.40 20.68
CA ALA A 88 5.66 31.03 21.01
C ALA A 88 4.49 30.03 20.98
N ALA A 89 3.34 30.39 21.55
CA ALA A 89 2.15 29.56 21.49
C ALA A 89 1.64 29.36 20.06
N ALA A 90 1.66 30.41 19.21
CA ALA A 90 1.26 30.30 17.80
C ALA A 90 2.21 29.37 17.01
N ILE A 91 3.51 29.47 17.26
CA ILE A 91 4.52 28.61 16.62
C ILE A 91 4.32 27.14 17.06
N LEU A 92 4.10 26.90 18.35
CA LEU A 92 3.83 25.54 18.85
C LEU A 92 2.55 24.93 18.24
N LEU A 93 1.50 25.75 18.08
CA LEU A 93 0.28 25.32 17.40
C LEU A 93 0.54 24.98 15.93
N LEU A 94 1.29 25.80 15.21
CA LEU A 94 1.64 25.56 13.81
C LEU A 94 2.50 24.31 13.66
N VAL A 95 3.49 24.10 14.53
CA VAL A 95 4.33 22.89 14.52
C VAL A 95 3.51 21.66 14.89
N GLY A 96 2.64 21.76 15.88
CA GLY A 96 1.73 20.68 16.26
C GLY A 96 0.75 20.32 15.12
N LEU A 97 0.15 21.32 14.48
CA LEU A 97 -0.78 21.12 13.37
C LEU A 97 -0.07 20.55 12.13
N SER A 98 1.12 21.07 11.79
CA SER A 98 1.90 20.54 10.67
C SER A 98 2.42 19.12 10.93
N GLY A 99 2.81 18.82 12.16
CA GLY A 99 3.24 17.47 12.58
C GLY A 99 2.09 16.45 12.51
N THR A 100 0.91 16.82 13.03
CA THR A 100 -0.28 15.95 12.97
C THR A 100 -0.78 15.78 11.54
N LEU A 101 -0.81 16.86 10.76
CA LEU A 101 -1.20 16.80 9.35
C LEU A 101 -0.19 15.98 8.52
N GLY A 102 1.10 16.17 8.75
CA GLY A 102 2.17 15.40 8.11
C GLY A 102 2.08 13.91 8.47
N TYR A 103 1.82 13.56 9.74
CA TYR A 103 1.57 12.19 10.17
C TYR A 103 0.33 11.59 9.51
N TYR A 104 -0.76 12.34 9.44
CA TYR A 104 -2.01 11.89 8.81
C TYR A 104 -1.88 11.70 7.30
N ILE A 105 -1.17 12.62 6.64
CA ILE A 105 -0.85 12.55 5.20
C ILE A 105 0.12 11.40 4.93
N SER A 106 1.18 11.25 5.72
CA SER A 106 2.14 10.14 5.59
C SER A 106 1.46 8.78 5.77
N ASN A 107 0.55 8.67 6.72
CA ASN A 107 -0.19 7.43 6.98
C ASN A 107 -1.25 7.12 5.90
N ARG A 108 -1.79 8.15 5.25
CA ARG A 108 -2.70 7.98 4.09
C ARG A 108 -1.96 7.85 2.75
N LEU A 109 -0.81 8.50 2.63
CA LEU A 109 0.08 8.43 1.46
C LEU A 109 1.20 7.39 1.63
N SER A 110 1.15 6.51 2.62
CA SER A 110 1.80 5.21 2.49
C SER A 110 1.14 4.55 1.27
N ILE A 111 1.52 5.04 0.11
CA ILE A 111 1.43 4.33 -1.16
C ILE A 111 2.16 3.04 -0.83
N SER A 112 1.40 2.02 -0.45
CA SER A 112 1.88 0.66 -0.55
C SER A 112 2.38 0.60 -1.98
N HIS A 113 3.68 0.65 -2.19
CA HIS A 113 4.25 0.15 -3.42
C HIS A 113 3.72 -1.27 -3.48
N THR A 114 2.63 -1.44 -4.19
CA THR A 114 2.06 -2.73 -4.53
C THR A 114 3.05 -3.33 -5.52
N GLU A 115 4.20 -3.79 -4.99
CA GLU A 115 5.17 -4.51 -5.79
C GLU A 115 4.47 -5.75 -6.31
N LEU A 116 4.23 -5.73 -7.62
CA LEU A 116 3.75 -6.90 -8.33
C LEU A 116 4.89 -7.91 -8.40
N THR A 117 4.80 -8.96 -7.62
CA THR A 117 5.71 -10.08 -7.70
C THR A 117 5.23 -11.03 -8.79
N GLU A 118 6.11 -11.36 -9.71
CA GLU A 118 5.87 -12.33 -10.76
C GLU A 118 6.86 -13.49 -10.65
N ILE A 119 6.32 -14.69 -10.63
CA ILE A 119 7.08 -15.94 -10.60
C ILE A 119 6.82 -16.68 -11.89
N ILE A 120 7.88 -17.00 -12.63
CA ILE A 120 7.82 -17.68 -13.93
C ILE A 120 8.51 -19.03 -13.80
N VAL A 121 7.80 -20.08 -14.15
CA VAL A 121 8.32 -21.45 -14.23
C VAL A 121 8.42 -21.84 -15.71
N PRO A 122 9.62 -22.02 -16.26
CA PRO A 122 9.81 -22.41 -17.65
C PRO A 122 9.26 -23.80 -17.96
N LYS A 123 9.12 -24.13 -19.24
CA LYS A 123 8.86 -25.50 -19.70
C LYS A 123 9.93 -26.45 -19.15
N GLY A 124 9.57 -27.69 -18.88
CA GLY A 124 10.44 -28.72 -18.34
C GLY A 124 10.77 -28.59 -16.85
N GLN A 125 10.32 -27.52 -16.19
CA GLN A 125 10.63 -27.25 -14.78
C GLN A 125 9.34 -27.21 -13.93
N ARG A 126 9.53 -27.38 -12.63
CA ARG A 126 8.49 -27.17 -11.60
C ARG A 126 9.09 -26.36 -10.46
N SER A 127 8.28 -25.63 -9.76
CA SER A 127 8.73 -24.82 -8.64
C SER A 127 7.77 -24.93 -7.45
N SER A 128 8.33 -24.86 -6.25
CA SER A 128 7.55 -24.76 -5.01
C SER A 128 7.92 -23.47 -4.31
N ILE A 129 6.91 -22.71 -3.91
CA ILE A 129 7.07 -21.39 -3.30
C ILE A 129 6.20 -21.29 -2.05
N VAL A 130 6.61 -20.43 -1.13
CA VAL A 130 5.81 -20.02 0.02
C VAL A 130 5.44 -18.56 -0.18
N LEU A 131 4.15 -18.28 -0.17
CA LEU A 131 3.60 -16.92 -0.30
C LEU A 131 3.73 -16.16 1.02
N PRO A 132 3.59 -14.81 1.01
CA PRO A 132 3.72 -13.99 2.21
C PRO A 132 2.75 -14.31 3.36
N ASP A 133 1.62 -14.97 3.07
CA ASP A 133 0.64 -15.44 4.06
C ASP A 133 0.93 -16.85 4.62
N GLY A 134 2.06 -17.44 4.22
CA GLY A 134 2.42 -18.83 4.58
C GLY A 134 1.77 -19.91 3.73
N SER A 135 0.94 -19.56 2.74
CA SER A 135 0.38 -20.51 1.78
C SER A 135 1.48 -21.11 0.91
N LYS A 136 1.40 -22.41 0.65
CA LYS A 136 2.35 -23.12 -0.23
C LYS A 136 1.73 -23.32 -1.59
N VAL A 137 2.49 -23.03 -2.62
CA VAL A 137 2.07 -23.22 -4.01
C VAL A 137 3.14 -24.01 -4.75
N GLN A 138 2.73 -25.10 -5.40
CA GLN A 138 3.54 -25.77 -6.39
C GLN A 138 3.06 -25.31 -7.77
N LEU A 139 3.97 -24.86 -8.61
CA LEU A 139 3.72 -24.45 -9.99
C LEU A 139 4.26 -25.51 -10.95
N ASN A 140 3.44 -25.92 -11.89
CA ASN A 140 3.81 -26.87 -12.93
C ASN A 140 4.58 -26.16 -14.05
N SER A 141 5.08 -26.96 -15.00
CA SER A 141 5.84 -26.46 -16.16
C SER A 141 5.05 -25.45 -16.98
N ASP A 142 5.73 -24.44 -17.53
CA ASP A 142 5.14 -23.38 -18.35
C ASP A 142 4.06 -22.59 -17.60
N SER A 143 4.32 -22.27 -16.32
CA SER A 143 3.35 -21.58 -15.47
C SER A 143 3.90 -20.25 -14.94
N ARG A 144 2.98 -19.32 -14.71
CA ARG A 144 3.26 -17.98 -14.20
C ARG A 144 2.27 -17.63 -13.12
N LEU A 145 2.79 -17.14 -11.98
CA LEU A 145 1.99 -16.66 -10.87
C LEU A 145 2.33 -15.21 -10.57
N LYS A 146 1.31 -14.34 -10.57
CA LYS A 146 1.45 -12.94 -10.19
C LYS A 146 0.65 -12.66 -8.93
N PHE A 147 1.23 -11.91 -8.02
CA PHE A 147 0.53 -11.43 -6.83
C PHE A 147 1.13 -10.12 -6.33
N VAL A 148 0.34 -9.40 -5.57
CA VAL A 148 0.78 -8.22 -4.81
C VAL A 148 0.89 -8.59 -3.34
N SER A 149 1.62 -7.81 -2.57
CA SER A 149 1.72 -8.01 -1.12
C SER A 149 0.33 -8.09 -0.47
N PHE A 150 0.10 -9.13 0.35
CA PHE A 150 -1.19 -9.39 1.04
C PHE A 150 -1.38 -8.55 2.31
N GLN A 151 -0.99 -7.28 2.29
CA GLN A 151 -1.03 -6.42 3.48
C GLN A 151 -2.45 -6.06 3.91
N THR A 152 -3.35 -5.83 2.96
CA THR A 152 -4.74 -5.44 3.23
C THR A 152 -5.72 -6.10 2.25
N GLY A 153 -6.91 -6.48 2.74
CA GLY A 153 -7.99 -7.00 1.91
C GLY A 153 -7.82 -8.47 1.50
N LYS A 154 -8.26 -8.82 0.29
CA LYS A 154 -8.18 -10.18 -0.25
C LYS A 154 -6.75 -10.56 -0.63
N ARG A 155 -6.36 -11.81 -0.38
CA ARG A 155 -5.10 -12.40 -0.84
C ARG A 155 -5.26 -12.86 -2.29
N LYS A 156 -5.02 -11.96 -3.25
CA LYS A 156 -5.28 -12.20 -4.67
C LYS A 156 -4.02 -12.60 -5.42
N VAL A 157 -4.12 -13.68 -6.21
CA VAL A 157 -3.11 -14.12 -7.15
C VAL A 157 -3.72 -14.30 -8.54
N ILE A 158 -2.92 -14.13 -9.58
CA ILE A 158 -3.29 -14.36 -10.98
C ILE A 158 -2.45 -15.51 -11.49
N LEU A 159 -3.09 -16.53 -12.03
CA LEU A 159 -2.45 -17.74 -12.54
C LEU A 159 -2.62 -17.88 -14.05
N ASP A 160 -1.49 -17.96 -14.74
CA ASP A 160 -1.38 -18.48 -16.12
C ASP A 160 -0.61 -19.80 -16.06
N GLY A 161 -1.27 -20.93 -16.34
CA GLY A 161 -0.65 -22.26 -16.22
C GLY A 161 -1.33 -23.13 -15.15
N GLU A 162 -0.56 -23.95 -14.46
CA GLU A 162 -1.12 -24.87 -13.46
C GLU A 162 -0.43 -24.70 -12.10
N GLY A 163 -1.28 -24.62 -11.06
CA GLY A 163 -0.83 -24.49 -9.69
C GLY A 163 -1.62 -25.39 -8.73
N PHE A 164 -0.88 -26.01 -7.82
CA PHE A 164 -1.42 -26.73 -6.68
C PHE A 164 -1.22 -25.88 -5.42
N PHE A 165 -2.32 -25.53 -4.79
CA PHE A 165 -2.39 -24.57 -3.70
C PHE A 165 -2.72 -25.27 -2.38
N GLN A 166 -1.91 -25.01 -1.35
CA GLN A 166 -2.19 -25.34 0.05
C GLN A 166 -2.31 -24.02 0.82
N VAL A 167 -3.53 -23.50 0.87
CA VAL A 167 -3.79 -22.15 1.40
C VAL A 167 -3.92 -22.17 2.91
N THR A 168 -3.19 -21.27 3.57
CA THR A 168 -3.28 -21.02 5.01
C THR A 168 -4.68 -20.51 5.38
N HIS A 169 -5.27 -21.08 6.44
CA HIS A 169 -6.62 -20.74 6.86
C HIS A 169 -6.71 -19.31 7.43
N ASP A 170 -7.55 -18.47 6.83
CA ASP A 170 -7.84 -17.11 7.28
C ASP A 170 -9.25 -16.71 6.81
N GLN A 171 -10.20 -16.69 7.74
CA GLN A 171 -11.60 -16.34 7.44
C GLN A 171 -11.79 -14.84 7.18
N SER A 172 -10.92 -13.99 7.71
CA SER A 172 -11.02 -12.55 7.58
C SER A 172 -10.52 -12.04 6.23
N ARG A 173 -9.61 -12.79 5.58
CA ARG A 173 -9.00 -12.42 4.31
C ARG A 173 -9.06 -13.59 3.32
N PRO A 174 -10.12 -13.69 2.51
CA PRO A 174 -10.23 -14.72 1.49
C PRO A 174 -9.04 -14.74 0.53
N PHE A 175 -8.62 -15.96 0.14
CA PHE A 175 -7.61 -16.16 -0.90
C PHE A 175 -8.32 -16.36 -2.24
N VAL A 176 -7.91 -15.63 -3.26
CA VAL A 176 -8.54 -15.61 -4.58
C VAL A 176 -7.53 -15.92 -5.66
N VAL A 177 -7.75 -16.98 -6.43
CA VAL A 177 -7.02 -17.26 -7.67
C VAL A 177 -7.84 -16.79 -8.86
N GLU A 178 -7.34 -15.82 -9.59
CA GLU A 178 -7.88 -15.40 -10.87
C GLU A 178 -7.22 -16.20 -12.00
N ALA A 179 -8.02 -16.87 -12.82
CA ALA A 179 -7.54 -17.79 -13.84
C ALA A 179 -8.48 -17.74 -15.06
N HIS A 180 -8.05 -17.10 -16.15
CA HIS A 180 -8.70 -17.04 -17.47
C HIS A 180 -10.24 -17.14 -17.47
N GLY A 181 -10.90 -16.18 -16.84
CA GLY A 181 -12.36 -16.04 -16.86
C GLY A 181 -13.11 -16.65 -15.67
N ILE A 182 -12.39 -17.25 -14.71
CA ILE A 182 -12.94 -17.67 -13.44
C ILE A 182 -12.18 -17.06 -12.25
N GLU A 183 -12.88 -16.87 -11.15
CA GLU A 183 -12.32 -16.59 -9.83
C GLU A 183 -12.55 -17.78 -8.90
N VAL A 184 -11.48 -18.25 -8.25
CA VAL A 184 -11.50 -19.36 -7.29
C VAL A 184 -11.23 -18.77 -5.90
N GLU A 185 -12.26 -18.67 -5.07
CA GLU A 185 -12.20 -18.08 -3.72
C GLU A 185 -12.20 -19.18 -2.65
N VAL A 186 -11.25 -19.09 -1.71
CA VAL A 186 -11.09 -20.04 -0.61
C VAL A 186 -10.71 -19.33 0.70
N LEU A 187 -10.93 -20.01 1.84
CA LEU A 187 -10.56 -19.51 3.18
C LEU A 187 -9.40 -20.28 3.81
N GLY A 188 -9.12 -21.48 3.34
CA GLY A 188 -8.08 -22.38 3.86
C GLY A 188 -8.31 -23.78 3.30
N THR A 189 -7.72 -24.08 2.16
CA THR A 189 -8.15 -25.15 1.26
C THR A 189 -6.95 -25.68 0.51
N THR A 190 -6.99 -26.98 0.19
CA THR A 190 -6.03 -27.62 -0.73
C THR A 190 -6.72 -27.93 -2.04
N PHE A 191 -6.24 -27.37 -3.15
CA PHE A 191 -6.88 -27.50 -4.46
C PHE A 191 -5.86 -27.29 -5.60
N ASN A 192 -6.24 -27.74 -6.79
CA ASN A 192 -5.49 -27.55 -8.03
C ASN A 192 -6.26 -26.64 -8.99
N VAL A 193 -5.56 -25.77 -9.70
CA VAL A 193 -6.12 -25.00 -10.81
C VAL A 193 -5.22 -25.17 -12.01
N SER A 194 -5.79 -25.60 -13.14
CA SER A 194 -5.12 -25.67 -14.43
C SER A 194 -5.79 -24.69 -15.39
N SER A 195 -5.02 -23.68 -15.84
CA SER A 195 -5.51 -22.56 -16.66
C SER A 195 -4.42 -22.09 -17.62
N TYR A 196 -4.00 -22.94 -18.52
CA TYR A 196 -3.02 -22.58 -19.52
C TYR A 196 -3.62 -21.70 -20.63
N PRO A 197 -2.90 -20.67 -21.12
CA PRO A 197 -3.40 -19.79 -22.17
C PRO A 197 -3.84 -20.51 -23.45
N ASN A 198 -3.16 -21.60 -23.80
CA ASN A 198 -3.40 -22.39 -25.02
C ASN A 198 -4.38 -23.54 -24.85
N ASP A 199 -4.91 -23.77 -23.64
CA ASP A 199 -5.92 -24.78 -23.40
C ASP A 199 -7.33 -24.16 -23.42
N SER A 200 -8.29 -24.84 -24.03
CA SER A 200 -9.67 -24.35 -24.14
C SER A 200 -10.44 -24.45 -22.81
N VAL A 201 -9.99 -25.31 -21.90
CA VAL A 201 -10.67 -25.62 -20.64
C VAL A 201 -9.82 -25.18 -19.45
N VAL A 202 -10.45 -24.46 -18.52
CA VAL A 202 -9.92 -24.20 -17.17
C VAL A 202 -10.50 -25.23 -16.23
N THR A 203 -9.63 -25.90 -15.46
CA THR A 203 -10.06 -26.95 -14.52
C THR A 203 -9.68 -26.58 -13.10
N THR A 204 -10.60 -26.66 -12.17
CA THR A 204 -10.36 -26.55 -10.73
C THR A 204 -10.75 -27.85 -10.04
N TYR A 205 -9.84 -28.43 -9.24
CA TYR A 205 -10.09 -29.67 -8.49
C TYR A 205 -9.86 -29.44 -7.00
N LEU A 206 -10.82 -29.88 -6.19
CA LEU A 206 -10.76 -29.71 -4.74
C LEU A 206 -10.32 -31.02 -4.05
N VAL A 207 -9.18 -30.91 -3.34
CA VAL A 207 -8.64 -32.00 -2.50
C VAL A 207 -9.26 -31.95 -1.10
N ASN A 208 -9.18 -30.83 -0.43
CA ASN A 208 -9.66 -30.68 0.94
C ASN A 208 -10.15 -29.25 1.21
N GLY A 209 -11.21 -29.10 2.00
CA GLY A 209 -11.82 -27.84 2.37
C GLY A 209 -13.05 -27.48 1.55
N LYS A 210 -13.18 -26.23 1.13
CA LYS A 210 -14.29 -25.73 0.33
C LYS A 210 -13.78 -24.69 -0.66
N VAL A 211 -14.23 -24.75 -1.90
CA VAL A 211 -13.91 -23.81 -2.96
C VAL A 211 -15.19 -23.18 -3.47
N LYS A 212 -15.19 -21.86 -3.62
CA LYS A 212 -16.23 -21.11 -4.32
C LYS A 212 -15.64 -20.61 -5.63
N ILE A 213 -16.26 -21.01 -6.74
CA ILE A 213 -15.88 -20.58 -8.08
C ILE A 213 -16.93 -19.62 -8.59
N SER A 214 -16.49 -18.52 -9.19
CA SER A 214 -17.35 -17.56 -9.87
C SER A 214 -16.84 -17.34 -11.29
N ASN A 215 -17.73 -17.36 -12.24
CA ASN A 215 -17.50 -16.90 -13.61
C ASN A 215 -18.50 -15.78 -13.95
N GLN A 216 -18.57 -15.36 -15.21
CA GLN A 216 -19.49 -14.29 -15.63
C GLN A 216 -20.97 -14.65 -15.46
N LYS A 217 -21.33 -15.94 -15.44
CA LYS A 217 -22.74 -16.43 -15.43
C LYS A 217 -23.12 -17.08 -14.11
N ASP A 218 -22.19 -17.88 -13.52
CA ASP A 218 -22.50 -18.82 -12.46
C ASP A 218 -21.62 -18.63 -11.23
N LYS A 219 -22.15 -19.11 -10.09
CA LYS A 219 -21.39 -19.31 -8.85
C LYS A 219 -21.57 -20.74 -8.40
N VAL A 220 -20.48 -21.47 -8.28
CA VAL A 220 -20.48 -22.90 -7.93
C VAL A 220 -19.63 -23.13 -6.68
N ILE A 221 -20.08 -24.01 -5.80
CA ILE A 221 -19.33 -24.46 -4.63
C ILE A 221 -18.90 -25.91 -4.86
N LEU A 222 -17.59 -26.17 -4.69
CA LEU A 222 -17.03 -27.50 -4.71
C LEU A 222 -16.88 -28.07 -3.30
N SER A 223 -17.14 -29.38 -3.20
CA SER A 223 -16.79 -30.24 -2.07
C SER A 223 -15.56 -31.09 -2.41
N PRO A 224 -14.88 -31.69 -1.42
CA PRO A 224 -13.73 -32.56 -1.69
C PRO A 224 -14.06 -33.65 -2.72
N SER A 225 -13.08 -33.94 -3.57
CA SER A 225 -13.20 -34.87 -4.71
C SER A 225 -14.18 -34.44 -5.80
N GLU A 226 -14.42 -33.10 -5.90
CA GLU A 226 -15.15 -32.53 -7.03
C GLU A 226 -14.24 -31.67 -7.89
N ALA A 227 -14.48 -31.70 -9.20
CA ALA A 227 -13.84 -30.84 -10.17
C ALA A 227 -14.86 -29.95 -10.88
N TYR A 228 -14.42 -28.77 -11.24
CA TYR A 228 -15.16 -27.84 -12.08
C TYR A 228 -14.35 -27.58 -13.34
N GLN A 229 -14.99 -27.66 -14.48
CA GLN A 229 -14.40 -27.34 -15.77
C GLN A 229 -15.18 -26.20 -16.40
N TYR A 230 -14.46 -25.24 -16.94
CA TYR A 230 -15.00 -24.09 -17.66
C TYR A 230 -14.35 -24.00 -19.04
N ASN A 231 -15.16 -24.13 -20.08
CA ASN A 231 -14.74 -23.97 -21.45
C ASN A 231 -14.73 -22.47 -21.82
N ARG A 232 -13.56 -21.95 -22.14
CA ARG A 232 -13.38 -20.51 -22.46
C ARG A 232 -13.96 -20.11 -23.82
N THR A 233 -14.11 -21.07 -24.72
CA THR A 233 -14.65 -20.81 -26.08
C THR A 233 -16.17 -20.84 -26.09
N THR A 234 -16.79 -21.86 -25.47
CA THR A 234 -18.25 -22.01 -25.44
C THR A 234 -18.90 -21.30 -24.25
N HIS A 235 -18.09 -20.90 -23.25
CA HIS A 235 -18.55 -20.36 -21.97
C HIS A 235 -19.46 -21.31 -21.18
N GLU A 236 -19.35 -22.60 -21.45
CA GLU A 236 -20.06 -23.64 -20.73
C GLU A 236 -19.24 -24.12 -19.54
N SER A 237 -19.92 -24.53 -18.51
CA SER A 237 -19.29 -25.07 -17.32
C SER A 237 -19.92 -26.38 -16.91
N SER A 238 -19.12 -27.26 -16.32
CA SER A 238 -19.58 -28.52 -15.75
C SER A 238 -18.92 -28.78 -14.40
N LYS A 239 -19.67 -29.43 -13.51
CA LYS A 239 -19.18 -29.90 -12.24
C LYS A 239 -19.29 -31.44 -12.23
N MET A 240 -18.22 -32.10 -11.82
CA MET A 240 -18.16 -33.57 -11.78
C MET A 240 -17.53 -34.06 -10.49
N LYS A 241 -17.91 -35.27 -10.07
CA LYS A 241 -17.25 -35.98 -8.98
C LYS A 241 -16.07 -36.79 -9.53
N VAL A 242 -14.91 -36.63 -8.89
CA VAL A 242 -13.67 -37.31 -9.31
C VAL A 242 -13.15 -38.10 -8.12
N PRO A 243 -13.18 -39.41 -8.18
CA PRO A 243 -12.89 -40.28 -7.04
C PRO A 243 -11.40 -40.37 -6.67
N ASP A 244 -10.53 -39.90 -7.55
CA ASP A 244 -9.08 -39.96 -7.38
C ASP A 244 -8.43 -38.58 -7.53
N GLU A 245 -7.13 -38.49 -7.23
CA GLU A 245 -6.34 -37.26 -7.26
C GLU A 245 -5.78 -36.94 -8.65
N ARG A 246 -6.38 -37.42 -9.76
CA ARG A 246 -5.83 -37.30 -11.13
C ARG A 246 -5.41 -35.88 -11.52
N PHE A 247 -6.16 -34.88 -11.09
CA PHE A 247 -5.85 -33.47 -11.41
C PHE A 247 -4.73 -32.88 -10.54
N SER A 248 -4.24 -33.61 -9.54
CA SER A 248 -3.09 -33.19 -8.73
C SER A 248 -1.93 -34.16 -8.76
N ASN A 249 -2.04 -35.28 -9.51
CA ASN A 249 -1.03 -36.32 -9.61
C ASN A 249 0.32 -35.81 -10.16
N TRP A 250 0.30 -34.72 -10.94
CA TRP A 250 1.52 -34.11 -11.45
C TRP A 250 2.47 -33.65 -10.34
N THR A 251 1.94 -33.30 -9.15
CA THR A 251 2.76 -32.95 -7.96
C THR A 251 3.60 -34.12 -7.48
N LYS A 252 3.18 -35.34 -7.79
CA LYS A 252 3.85 -36.61 -7.48
C LYS A 252 4.67 -37.15 -8.69
N GLY A 253 4.84 -36.37 -9.76
CA GLY A 253 5.54 -36.77 -10.96
C GLY A 253 4.73 -37.59 -11.97
N VAL A 254 3.44 -37.83 -11.71
CA VAL A 254 2.57 -38.66 -12.57
C VAL A 254 1.80 -37.75 -13.56
N LEU A 255 1.95 -38.05 -14.85
CA LEU A 255 1.11 -37.49 -15.91
C LEU A 255 -0.09 -38.41 -16.11
N THR A 256 -1.28 -37.95 -15.78
CA THR A 256 -2.54 -38.69 -16.00
C THR A 256 -3.18 -38.22 -17.30
N ILE A 257 -3.58 -39.17 -18.13
CA ILE A 257 -4.19 -38.99 -19.47
C ILE A 257 -5.55 -39.70 -19.41
N GLU A 258 -6.64 -39.03 -19.71
CA GLU A 258 -7.98 -39.57 -19.63
C GLU A 258 -8.84 -39.21 -20.83
N GLY A 259 -8.87 -40.11 -21.79
CA GLY A 259 -9.66 -39.93 -22.99
C GLY A 259 -9.27 -38.65 -23.78
N GLU A 260 -8.01 -38.30 -23.68
CA GLU A 260 -7.49 -37.07 -24.33
C GLU A 260 -7.02 -37.40 -25.75
N THR A 261 -7.27 -36.48 -26.66
CA THR A 261 -6.68 -36.54 -27.99
C THR A 261 -5.17 -36.37 -27.94
N ILE A 262 -4.45 -36.92 -28.92
CA ILE A 262 -2.98 -36.69 -29.01
C ILE A 262 -2.65 -35.22 -29.16
N ALA A 263 -3.53 -34.43 -29.77
CA ALA A 263 -3.37 -32.98 -29.85
C ALA A 263 -3.39 -32.31 -28.47
N GLU A 264 -4.24 -32.73 -27.55
CA GLU A 264 -4.31 -32.25 -26.17
C GLU A 264 -3.12 -32.78 -25.36
N LEU A 265 -2.82 -34.08 -25.48
CA LEU A 265 -1.69 -34.70 -24.81
C LEU A 265 -0.36 -34.06 -25.26
N SER A 266 -0.20 -33.74 -26.53
CA SER A 266 1.00 -33.07 -27.07
C SER A 266 1.30 -31.78 -26.35
N LYS A 267 0.32 -30.95 -26.05
CA LYS A 267 0.52 -29.71 -25.29
C LYS A 267 1.07 -29.99 -23.88
N LYS A 268 0.60 -31.06 -23.21
CA LYS A 268 1.13 -31.49 -21.90
C LYS A 268 2.57 -31.98 -22.00
N LEU A 269 2.90 -32.76 -23.05
CA LEU A 269 4.26 -33.24 -23.29
C LEU A 269 5.23 -32.10 -23.66
N GLU A 270 4.81 -31.15 -24.51
CA GLU A 270 5.61 -29.98 -24.84
C GLU A 270 5.96 -29.14 -23.61
N ARG A 271 5.01 -28.94 -22.70
CA ARG A 271 5.25 -28.25 -21.43
C ARG A 271 6.18 -29.03 -20.50
N ARG A 272 5.93 -30.33 -20.34
CA ARG A 272 6.66 -31.19 -19.39
C ARG A 272 8.12 -31.42 -19.81
N TYR A 273 8.37 -31.62 -21.12
CA TYR A 273 9.70 -32.03 -21.64
C TYR A 273 10.42 -30.92 -22.39
N ASN A 274 9.81 -29.73 -22.48
CA ASN A 274 10.36 -28.59 -23.22
C ASN A 274 10.71 -28.93 -24.67
N VAL A 275 9.77 -29.51 -25.39
CA VAL A 275 9.90 -29.93 -26.79
C VAL A 275 8.79 -29.28 -27.63
N GLN A 276 8.92 -29.36 -28.94
CA GLN A 276 7.92 -28.99 -29.92
C GLN A 276 7.37 -30.26 -30.61
N ILE A 277 6.06 -30.44 -30.62
CA ILE A 277 5.39 -31.57 -31.26
C ILE A 277 4.66 -31.10 -32.52
N LEU A 278 5.05 -31.63 -33.64
CA LEU A 278 4.48 -31.35 -34.96
C LEU A 278 3.70 -32.58 -35.44
N PHE A 279 2.67 -32.35 -36.23
CA PHE A 279 1.83 -33.37 -36.81
C PHE A 279 2.05 -33.39 -38.32
N ALA A 280 2.45 -34.52 -38.88
CA ALA A 280 2.56 -34.69 -40.32
C ALA A 280 1.15 -34.84 -40.99
N ASP A 281 0.22 -35.42 -40.24
CA ASP A 281 -1.13 -35.73 -40.72
C ASP A 281 -2.18 -35.24 -39.72
N GLU A 282 -3.31 -34.70 -40.18
CA GLU A 282 -4.43 -34.26 -39.33
C GLU A 282 -5.11 -35.41 -38.58
N GLU A 283 -5.11 -36.60 -39.19
CA GLU A 283 -5.71 -37.84 -38.60
C GLU A 283 -5.04 -38.21 -37.30
N VAL A 284 -3.72 -38.04 -37.17
CA VAL A 284 -2.94 -38.33 -35.95
C VAL A 284 -3.44 -37.54 -34.75
N LYS A 285 -3.93 -36.32 -34.96
CA LYS A 285 -4.42 -35.43 -33.86
C LYS A 285 -5.60 -35.99 -33.08
N GLN A 286 -6.38 -36.85 -33.72
CA GLN A 286 -7.67 -37.38 -33.20
C GLN A 286 -7.50 -38.66 -32.38
N HIS A 287 -6.33 -39.29 -32.39
CA HIS A 287 -6.11 -40.50 -31.59
C HIS A 287 -6.29 -40.22 -30.11
N ILE A 288 -7.06 -41.04 -29.43
CA ILE A 288 -7.42 -40.91 -28.01
C ILE A 288 -6.54 -41.82 -27.16
N TYR A 289 -6.03 -41.28 -26.08
CA TYR A 289 -5.22 -41.99 -25.11
C TYR A 289 -5.83 -41.95 -23.71
N THR A 290 -5.63 -43.05 -22.97
CA THR A 290 -5.94 -43.14 -21.55
C THR A 290 -4.81 -43.93 -20.87
N GLY A 291 -4.30 -43.42 -19.76
CA GLY A 291 -3.24 -44.05 -18.99
C GLY A 291 -2.56 -43.10 -18.03
N SER A 292 -1.49 -43.58 -17.42
CA SER A 292 -0.66 -42.73 -16.56
C SER A 292 0.82 -43.02 -16.77
N ILE A 293 1.64 -41.97 -16.78
CA ILE A 293 3.08 -42.05 -17.01
C ILE A 293 3.76 -41.41 -15.79
N ARG A 294 4.69 -42.14 -15.16
CA ARG A 294 5.38 -41.69 -13.95
C ARG A 294 6.84 -41.41 -14.27
N ASP A 295 7.26 -40.15 -14.14
CA ASP A 295 8.64 -39.65 -14.20
C ASP A 295 9.57 -40.30 -15.25
N GLU A 296 8.97 -40.81 -16.34
CA GLU A 296 9.71 -41.39 -17.46
C GLU A 296 10.34 -40.32 -18.34
N ASN A 297 11.41 -40.66 -19.00
CA ASN A 297 11.99 -39.80 -20.01
C ASN A 297 11.08 -39.75 -21.26
N LEU A 298 11.25 -38.72 -22.07
CA LEU A 298 10.39 -38.48 -23.23
C LEU A 298 10.42 -39.66 -24.25
N THR A 299 11.58 -40.28 -24.48
CA THR A 299 11.68 -41.40 -25.41
C THR A 299 10.80 -42.54 -25.02
N VAL A 300 10.84 -42.97 -23.76
CA VAL A 300 9.95 -44.03 -23.21
C VAL A 300 8.47 -43.69 -23.38
N VAL A 301 8.13 -42.43 -23.16
CA VAL A 301 6.76 -41.94 -23.37
C VAL A 301 6.33 -42.05 -24.81
N LEU A 302 7.17 -41.64 -25.75
CA LEU A 302 6.90 -41.67 -27.18
C LEU A 302 6.80 -43.14 -27.67
N GLU A 303 7.70 -44.00 -27.20
CA GLU A 303 7.65 -45.46 -27.50
C GLU A 303 6.37 -46.09 -26.97
N ALA A 304 5.93 -45.73 -25.77
CA ALA A 304 4.67 -46.20 -25.21
C ALA A 304 3.46 -45.75 -26.05
N LEU A 305 3.45 -44.51 -26.52
CA LEU A 305 2.42 -43.99 -27.41
C LEU A 305 2.44 -44.71 -28.79
N GLU A 306 3.62 -44.97 -29.33
CA GLU A 306 3.79 -45.73 -30.55
C GLU A 306 3.30 -47.19 -30.41
N PHE A 307 3.55 -47.80 -29.25
CA PHE A 307 3.10 -49.16 -28.96
C PHE A 307 1.58 -49.25 -28.80
N ALA A 308 1.01 -48.23 -28.14
CA ALA A 308 -0.45 -48.22 -27.82
C ALA A 308 -1.34 -47.84 -29.01
N SER A 309 -0.76 -47.38 -30.13
CA SER A 309 -1.54 -46.85 -31.27
C SER A 309 -0.83 -47.07 -32.64
N SER A 310 -1.47 -46.58 -33.70
CA SER A 310 -0.92 -46.56 -35.06
C SER A 310 -0.13 -45.28 -35.33
N ILE A 311 0.48 -44.67 -34.30
CA ILE A 311 1.28 -43.45 -34.44
C ILE A 311 2.77 -43.83 -34.44
N LYS A 312 3.54 -43.16 -35.26
CA LYS A 312 5.00 -43.19 -35.27
C LYS A 312 5.57 -41.81 -34.95
N PHE A 313 6.78 -41.74 -34.46
CA PHE A 313 7.46 -40.49 -34.24
C PHE A 313 8.84 -40.43 -34.88
N LYS A 314 9.23 -39.20 -35.21
CA LYS A 314 10.63 -38.88 -35.62
C LYS A 314 11.10 -37.72 -34.81
N GLN A 315 12.19 -37.88 -34.08
CA GLN A 315 12.80 -36.83 -33.27
C GLN A 315 14.00 -36.23 -33.97
N LYS A 316 14.09 -34.88 -33.97
CA LYS A 316 15.26 -34.12 -34.44
C LYS A 316 15.51 -32.98 -33.43
N GLY A 317 16.48 -33.19 -32.53
CA GLY A 317 16.68 -32.28 -31.40
C GLY A 317 15.42 -32.20 -30.51
N ASP A 318 14.96 -31.00 -30.26
CA ASP A 318 13.77 -30.75 -29.43
C ASP A 318 12.45 -30.80 -30.25
N SER A 319 12.51 -31.07 -31.55
CA SER A 319 11.34 -31.17 -32.42
C SER A 319 11.00 -32.64 -32.69
N ILE A 320 9.74 -32.97 -32.47
CA ILE A 320 9.16 -34.32 -32.62
C ILE A 320 8.03 -34.24 -33.63
N THR A 321 8.13 -35.02 -34.69
CA THR A 321 7.07 -35.13 -35.68
C THR A 321 6.30 -36.43 -35.48
N LEU A 322 5.01 -36.34 -35.27
CA LEU A 322 4.08 -37.49 -35.17
C LEU A 322 3.43 -37.72 -36.53
N TYR A 323 3.32 -38.98 -36.93
CA TYR A 323 2.72 -39.37 -38.21
C TYR A 323 2.02 -40.74 -38.09
N SER A 324 1.05 -41.00 -38.94
CA SER A 324 0.32 -42.25 -38.97
C SER A 324 1.23 -43.39 -39.46
N LYS A 325 1.15 -44.56 -38.82
CA LYS A 325 1.74 -45.80 -39.31
C LYS A 325 0.97 -46.27 -40.54
N ARG A 326 1.54 -46.10 -41.71
CA ARG A 326 0.98 -46.68 -42.95
C ARG A 326 1.12 -48.18 -42.96
#